data_92672cfe653ab63622bf9ea1f395167e
#
_entry.id   92672cfe653ab63622bf9ea1f395167e
#
_cell.length_a   1.000
_cell.length_b   1.000
_cell.length_c   1.000
_cell.angle_alpha   90.00
_cell.angle_beta   90.00
_cell.angle_gamma   90.00
#
_symmetry.space_group_name_H-M   'P 1'
#
loop_
_entity.id
_entity.type
_entity.pdbx_description
1 polymer ?
#
loop_
_entity_poly.entity_id
_entity_poly.type
_entity_poly.pdbx_seq_one_letter_code
_entity_poly.pdbx_strand_id
1 'polypeptide(L)'
;EDINYQLAQNDDKTAIFEGWCDFLNYFDASIRFQFSFLNLYGGHDAMEQSILVPLRGDAFDEIRAEYSGMLKTQLAKGNNGLKKTRYITFGIEADSYRVAKQRLERIELDILHNFKQLGVAAAPLSGKDRLRLMHAIFRMGSSEEAFRFDWKLLPATGLSTKNFIAPSSFEFRNGRWFRMGKRFGAVSFLSILAPELNDRMLADFLDIQSSLIVSMHIQSIDQNEAIKAIKRKITDLDRMKIEEQKKAVRSGYDMDIIPSDLATYGGEAKSLLKELQSRNERMFLVTFLIVNTGETKQQLENDAFQAAGIAQKYN
;
A
#
# COMPACT_ATOMS: atom_id res chain seq x y z
N GLU A 1 13.89 -2.78 2.51
CA GLU A 1 14.59 -1.66 3.18
C GLU A 1 14.05 -0.33 2.68
N ASP A 2 14.27 0.75 3.44
CA ASP A 2 13.86 2.10 3.06
C ASP A 2 14.97 2.81 2.28
N ILE A 3 14.57 3.64 1.32
CA ILE A 3 15.47 4.61 0.71
C ILE A 3 15.56 5.80 1.66
N ASN A 4 16.76 6.24 1.97
CA ASN A 4 16.97 7.40 2.82
C ASN A 4 16.78 8.73 2.05
N TYR A 5 15.58 8.90 1.50
CA TYR A 5 15.21 10.01 0.63
C TYR A 5 15.31 11.38 1.34
N GLN A 6 14.94 11.44 2.63
CA GLN A 6 14.91 12.70 3.36
C GLN A 6 16.29 13.30 3.59
N LEU A 7 17.32 12.46 3.78
CA LEU A 7 18.71 12.88 4.01
C LEU A 7 19.54 12.95 2.72
N ALA A 8 18.97 12.57 1.57
CA ALA A 8 19.65 12.63 0.29
C ALA A 8 19.83 14.08 -0.18
N GLN A 9 20.90 14.35 -0.96
CA GLN A 9 21.09 15.62 -1.64
C GLN A 9 20.05 15.81 -2.75
N ASN A 10 19.86 17.05 -3.23
CA ASN A 10 18.80 17.33 -4.21
C ASN A 10 18.96 16.55 -5.53
N ASP A 11 20.20 16.38 -6.00
CA ASP A 11 20.48 15.62 -7.22
C ASP A 11 20.15 14.13 -7.02
N ASP A 12 20.49 13.57 -5.84
CA ASP A 12 20.16 12.19 -5.48
C ASP A 12 18.63 12.01 -5.34
N LYS A 13 17.93 13.00 -4.78
CA LYS A 13 16.46 12.97 -4.69
C LYS A 13 15.81 12.91 -6.07
N THR A 14 16.32 13.71 -7.01
CA THR A 14 15.82 13.71 -8.40
C THR A 14 16.07 12.34 -9.04
N ALA A 15 17.28 11.79 -8.91
CA ALA A 15 17.61 10.49 -9.46
C ALA A 15 16.76 9.35 -8.85
N ILE A 16 16.51 9.39 -7.53
CA ILE A 16 15.62 8.42 -6.86
C ILE A 16 14.19 8.55 -7.39
N PHE A 17 13.70 9.78 -7.57
CA PHE A 17 12.36 10.03 -8.09
C PHE A 17 12.20 9.54 -9.53
N GLU A 18 13.16 9.88 -10.41
CA GLU A 18 13.17 9.41 -11.81
C GLU A 18 13.23 7.88 -11.88
N GLY A 19 14.10 7.24 -11.10
CA GLY A 19 14.19 5.79 -11.03
C GLY A 19 12.90 5.14 -10.50
N TRP A 20 12.17 5.81 -9.61
CA TRP A 20 10.87 5.36 -9.15
C TRP A 20 9.78 5.50 -10.22
N CYS A 21 9.80 6.58 -11.00
CA CYS A 21 8.91 6.76 -12.15
C CYS A 21 9.16 5.68 -13.22
N ASP A 22 10.41 5.40 -13.54
CA ASP A 22 10.79 4.34 -14.47
C ASP A 22 10.33 2.97 -13.99
N PHE A 23 10.47 2.68 -12.69
CA PHE A 23 9.96 1.47 -12.07
C PHE A 23 8.44 1.33 -12.22
N LEU A 24 7.67 2.38 -12.00
CA LEU A 24 6.22 2.35 -12.19
C LEU A 24 5.85 2.20 -13.66
N ASN A 25 6.56 2.88 -14.57
CA ASN A 25 6.34 2.79 -16.02
C ASN A 25 6.68 1.40 -16.61
N TYR A 26 7.42 0.56 -15.88
CA TYR A 26 7.64 -0.84 -16.25
C TYR A 26 6.33 -1.65 -16.34
N PHE A 27 5.35 -1.37 -15.48
CA PHE A 27 4.11 -2.13 -15.41
C PHE A 27 3.13 -1.75 -16.50
N ASP A 28 2.96 -2.61 -17.49
CA ASP A 28 1.96 -2.44 -18.55
C ASP A 28 0.54 -2.85 -18.09
N ALA A 29 -0.46 -2.62 -18.95
CA ALA A 29 -1.86 -2.91 -18.64
C ALA A 29 -2.17 -4.39 -18.36
N SER A 30 -1.25 -5.32 -18.72
CA SER A 30 -1.39 -6.76 -18.47
C SER A 30 -0.93 -7.18 -17.08
N ILE A 31 -0.26 -6.29 -16.34
CA ILE A 31 0.25 -6.54 -14.99
C ILE A 31 -0.56 -5.70 -14.01
N ARG A 32 -1.25 -6.37 -13.10
CA ARG A 32 -1.88 -5.72 -11.94
C ARG A 32 -0.93 -5.81 -10.78
N PHE A 33 -0.70 -4.73 -10.06
CA PHE A 33 0.17 -4.75 -8.89
C PHE A 33 -0.42 -3.99 -7.72
N GLN A 34 0.05 -4.32 -6.55
CA GLN A 34 -0.42 -3.78 -5.29
C GLN A 34 0.76 -3.51 -4.38
N PHE A 35 0.84 -2.30 -3.85
CA PHE A 35 1.68 -2.00 -2.70
C PHE A 35 0.89 -2.22 -1.43
N SER A 36 1.48 -2.92 -0.48
CA SER A 36 0.87 -3.16 0.83
C SER A 36 1.85 -2.76 1.93
N PHE A 37 1.41 -1.87 2.78
CA PHE A 37 2.13 -1.38 3.96
C PHE A 37 1.39 -1.89 5.19
N LEU A 38 2.06 -2.66 6.01
CA LEU A 38 1.46 -3.31 7.17
C LEU A 38 2.15 -2.84 8.44
N ASN A 39 1.38 -2.26 9.33
CA ASN A 39 1.74 -2.03 10.72
C ASN A 39 0.93 -3.04 11.54
N LEU A 40 1.50 -4.17 11.86
CA LEU A 40 0.82 -5.21 12.62
C LEU A 40 1.56 -5.43 13.94
N TYR A 41 0.80 -5.72 15.00
CA TYR A 41 1.42 -6.20 16.23
C TYR A 41 2.18 -7.49 15.90
N GLY A 42 3.49 -7.41 15.98
CA GLY A 42 4.34 -8.59 15.93
C GLY A 42 4.14 -9.36 17.21
N GLY A 43 3.95 -10.70 17.15
CA GLY A 43 3.91 -11.48 18.37
C GLY A 43 5.09 -11.12 19.23
N HIS A 44 4.83 -10.67 20.45
CA HIS A 44 5.81 -10.23 21.44
C HIS A 44 6.96 -11.23 21.55
N ASP A 45 6.62 -12.53 21.49
CA ASP A 45 7.55 -13.65 21.61
C ASP A 45 8.58 -13.74 20.48
N ALA A 46 8.17 -13.51 19.22
CA ALA A 46 9.09 -13.60 18.07
C ALA A 46 10.05 -12.40 18.03
N MET A 47 9.60 -11.24 18.47
CA MET A 47 10.40 -10.02 18.55
C MET A 47 11.34 -10.07 19.77
N GLU A 48 10.86 -10.54 20.91
CA GLU A 48 11.69 -10.81 22.08
C GLU A 48 12.81 -11.81 21.79
N GLN A 49 12.49 -12.91 21.11
CA GLN A 49 13.49 -13.91 20.73
C GLN A 49 14.56 -13.38 19.77
N SER A 50 14.20 -12.42 18.90
CA SER A 50 15.18 -11.82 17.98
C SER A 50 16.18 -10.86 18.65
N ILE A 51 15.87 -10.40 19.88
CA ILE A 51 16.68 -9.43 20.62
C ILE A 51 17.47 -10.11 21.74
N LEU A 52 17.03 -11.28 22.18
CA LEU A 52 17.70 -12.05 23.22
C LEU A 52 19.12 -12.43 22.78
N VAL A 53 20.11 -11.94 23.50
CA VAL A 53 21.47 -12.41 23.35
C VAL A 53 21.53 -13.82 23.97
N PRO A 54 21.87 -14.86 23.20
CA PRO A 54 21.87 -16.23 23.72
C PRO A 54 22.92 -16.41 24.82
N LEU A 55 22.52 -17.04 25.92
CA LEU A 55 23.41 -17.41 27.00
C LEU A 55 24.38 -18.51 26.51
N ARG A 56 25.65 -18.42 26.90
CA ARG A 56 26.73 -19.33 26.46
C ARG A 56 27.26 -20.22 27.59
N GLY A 57 26.81 -20.04 28.82
CA GLY A 57 27.29 -20.78 30.00
C GLY A 57 28.65 -20.28 30.51
N ASP A 58 29.03 -19.02 30.20
CA ASP A 58 30.26 -18.41 30.62
C ASP A 58 30.05 -17.28 31.65
N ALA A 59 31.16 -16.72 32.16
CA ALA A 59 31.13 -15.66 33.18
C ALA A 59 30.45 -14.34 32.73
N PHE A 60 30.10 -14.22 31.45
CA PHE A 60 29.46 -13.03 30.88
C PHE A 60 27.94 -13.18 30.72
N ASP A 61 27.34 -14.27 31.16
CA ASP A 61 25.90 -14.52 30.97
C ASP A 61 25.03 -13.55 31.76
N GLU A 62 25.49 -13.08 32.89
CA GLU A 62 24.82 -12.05 33.68
C GLU A 62 24.73 -10.72 32.91
N ILE A 63 25.80 -10.31 32.23
CA ILE A 63 25.83 -9.12 31.38
C ILE A 63 24.93 -9.29 30.16
N ARG A 64 24.89 -10.49 29.56
CA ARG A 64 24.00 -10.78 28.42
C ARG A 64 22.53 -10.71 28.83
N ALA A 65 22.18 -11.20 30.00
CA ALA A 65 20.84 -11.14 30.55
C ALA A 65 20.42 -9.69 30.84
N GLU A 66 21.30 -8.89 31.45
CA GLU A 66 21.05 -7.48 31.72
C GLU A 66 20.87 -6.67 30.43
N TYR A 67 21.76 -6.86 29.44
CA TYR A 67 21.67 -6.23 28.13
C TYR A 67 20.40 -6.62 27.40
N SER A 68 20.00 -7.87 27.42
CA SER A 68 18.74 -8.36 26.86
C SER A 68 17.52 -7.71 27.55
N GLY A 69 17.57 -7.54 28.88
CA GLY A 69 16.57 -6.84 29.67
C GLY A 69 16.46 -5.36 29.32
N MET A 70 17.58 -4.70 29.13
CA MET A 70 17.64 -3.30 28.68
C MET A 70 17.02 -3.13 27.28
N LEU A 71 17.37 -4.01 26.33
CA LEU A 71 16.81 -4.01 24.98
C LEU A 71 15.28 -4.24 24.98
N LYS A 72 14.79 -5.17 25.79
CA LYS A 72 13.34 -5.39 25.99
C LYS A 72 12.64 -4.15 26.47
N THR A 73 13.22 -3.46 27.46
CA THR A 73 12.67 -2.22 28.04
C THR A 73 12.67 -1.08 27.01
N GLN A 74 13.70 -0.97 26.20
CA GLN A 74 13.78 0.03 25.12
C GLN A 74 12.75 -0.23 24.01
N LEU A 75 12.57 -1.48 23.63
CA LEU A 75 11.54 -1.89 22.65
C LEU A 75 10.12 -1.60 23.15
N ALA A 76 9.84 -1.88 24.41
CA ALA A 76 8.56 -1.58 25.02
C ALA A 76 8.25 -0.06 25.05
N LYS A 77 9.28 0.79 25.11
CA LYS A 77 9.13 2.24 25.10
C LYS A 77 9.02 2.85 23.70
N GLY A 78 9.62 2.22 22.68
CA GLY A 78 9.84 2.84 21.37
C GLY A 78 8.82 2.52 20.29
N ASN A 79 8.16 1.36 20.32
CA ASN A 79 7.43 0.89 19.13
C ASN A 79 6.11 0.15 19.42
N ASN A 80 5.60 0.20 20.64
CA ASN A 80 4.34 -0.48 21.05
C ASN A 80 4.15 -1.92 20.47
N GLY A 81 5.25 -2.61 20.13
CA GLY A 81 5.22 -3.94 19.52
C GLY A 81 4.74 -3.99 18.05
N LEU A 82 4.63 -2.84 17.37
CA LEU A 82 4.25 -2.78 15.95
C LEU A 82 5.44 -3.11 15.05
N LYS A 83 5.24 -4.05 14.14
CA LYS A 83 6.17 -4.37 13.06
C LYS A 83 5.70 -3.74 11.76
N LYS A 84 6.50 -2.81 11.23
CA LYS A 84 6.24 -2.19 9.92
C LYS A 84 6.87 -3.05 8.82
N THR A 85 6.05 -3.52 7.89
CA THR A 85 6.50 -4.33 6.74
C THR A 85 5.87 -3.82 5.45
N ARG A 86 6.57 -4.01 4.33
CA ARG A 86 6.14 -3.57 3.01
C ARG A 86 6.22 -4.71 2.02
N TYR A 87 5.20 -4.80 1.18
CA TYR A 87 5.10 -5.86 0.18
C TYR A 87 4.64 -5.29 -1.16
N ILE A 88 5.18 -5.88 -2.22
CA ILE A 88 4.65 -5.73 -3.57
C ILE A 88 4.04 -7.06 -3.96
N THR A 89 2.80 -7.02 -4.39
CA THR A 89 2.11 -8.17 -4.96
C THR A 89 1.78 -7.83 -6.40
N PHE A 90 2.11 -8.70 -7.33
CA PHE A 90 1.77 -8.54 -8.75
C PHE A 90 1.10 -9.80 -9.27
N GLY A 91 0.30 -9.63 -10.31
CA GLY A 91 -0.46 -10.69 -10.93
C GLY A 91 -0.68 -10.44 -12.41
N ILE A 92 -0.80 -11.52 -13.14
CA ILE A 92 -1.07 -11.51 -14.59
C ILE A 92 -2.20 -12.48 -14.92
N GLU A 93 -2.84 -12.27 -16.05
CA GLU A 93 -3.72 -13.25 -16.68
C GLU A 93 -2.93 -14.08 -17.69
N ALA A 94 -3.14 -15.40 -17.71
CA ALA A 94 -2.47 -16.29 -18.63
C ALA A 94 -3.31 -17.56 -18.89
N ASP A 95 -3.19 -18.12 -20.08
CA ASP A 95 -3.98 -19.29 -20.54
C ASP A 95 -3.57 -20.59 -19.85
N SER A 96 -2.36 -20.67 -19.30
CA SER A 96 -1.86 -21.86 -18.61
C SER A 96 -0.89 -21.53 -17.49
N TYR A 97 -0.82 -22.44 -16.50
CA TYR A 97 0.13 -22.34 -15.40
C TYR A 97 1.60 -22.24 -15.88
N ARG A 98 1.97 -22.97 -16.93
CA ARG A 98 3.34 -22.95 -17.46
C ARG A 98 3.71 -21.56 -17.99
N VAL A 99 2.82 -20.94 -18.75
CA VAL A 99 3.01 -19.60 -19.30
C VAL A 99 3.02 -18.57 -18.16
N ALA A 100 2.07 -18.69 -17.24
CA ALA A 100 2.02 -17.81 -16.06
C ALA A 100 3.32 -17.85 -15.25
N LYS A 101 3.82 -19.05 -14.95
CA LYS A 101 5.03 -19.23 -14.16
C LYS A 101 6.25 -18.56 -14.81
N GLN A 102 6.51 -18.84 -16.09
CA GLN A 102 7.64 -18.25 -16.82
C GLN A 102 7.57 -16.71 -16.83
N ARG A 103 6.37 -16.16 -17.04
CA ARG A 103 6.17 -14.72 -17.10
C ARG A 103 6.32 -14.08 -15.72
N LEU A 104 5.78 -14.69 -14.66
CA LEU A 104 5.91 -14.19 -13.29
C LEU A 104 7.36 -14.23 -12.80
N GLU A 105 8.11 -15.29 -13.12
CA GLU A 105 9.54 -15.39 -12.78
C GLU A 105 10.36 -14.28 -13.46
N ARG A 106 10.03 -13.95 -14.72
CA ARG A 106 10.68 -12.83 -15.41
C ARG A 106 10.35 -11.49 -14.76
N ILE A 107 9.07 -11.22 -14.48
CA ILE A 107 8.64 -9.98 -13.80
C ILE A 107 9.31 -9.85 -12.43
N GLU A 108 9.43 -10.95 -11.67
CA GLU A 108 10.14 -10.98 -10.40
C GLU A 108 11.59 -10.53 -10.54
N LEU A 109 12.32 -11.08 -11.51
CA LEU A 109 13.71 -10.70 -11.76
C LEU A 109 13.85 -9.23 -12.16
N ASP A 110 12.96 -8.73 -13.01
CA ASP A 110 12.95 -7.33 -13.45
C ASP A 110 12.66 -6.39 -12.26
N ILE A 111 11.71 -6.73 -11.39
CA ILE A 111 11.41 -5.97 -10.16
C ILE A 111 12.62 -5.95 -9.22
N LEU A 112 13.24 -7.10 -8.98
CA LEU A 112 14.42 -7.18 -8.11
C LEU A 112 15.59 -6.37 -8.67
N HIS A 113 15.78 -6.39 -9.99
CA HIS A 113 16.80 -5.59 -10.68
C HIS A 113 16.55 -4.09 -10.50
N ASN A 114 15.34 -3.63 -10.74
CA ASN A 114 14.96 -2.22 -10.57
C ASN A 114 15.14 -1.75 -9.12
N PHE A 115 14.73 -2.56 -8.13
CA PHE A 115 14.99 -2.23 -6.72
C PHE A 115 16.48 -2.16 -6.38
N LYS A 116 17.28 -3.06 -6.95
CA LYS A 116 18.74 -3.02 -6.76
C LYS A 116 19.34 -1.73 -7.33
N GLN A 117 18.84 -1.26 -8.48
CA GLN A 117 19.29 0.03 -9.06
C GLN A 117 18.90 1.21 -8.16
N LEU A 118 17.74 1.17 -7.51
CA LEU A 118 17.31 2.16 -6.53
C LEU A 118 18.02 2.02 -5.16
N GLY A 119 18.96 1.08 -5.01
CA GLY A 119 19.66 0.83 -3.74
C GLY A 119 18.82 0.15 -2.67
N VAL A 120 17.71 -0.49 -3.05
CA VAL A 120 16.76 -1.14 -2.12
C VAL A 120 16.92 -2.66 -2.16
N ALA A 121 17.05 -3.29 -1.01
CA ALA A 121 17.00 -4.73 -0.90
C ALA A 121 15.55 -5.22 -0.88
N ALA A 122 15.23 -6.13 -1.79
CA ALA A 122 13.95 -6.83 -1.87
C ALA A 122 14.20 -8.34 -2.01
N ALA A 123 13.29 -9.15 -1.47
CA ALA A 123 13.36 -10.59 -1.55
C ALA A 123 11.95 -11.18 -1.82
N PRO A 124 11.84 -12.21 -2.68
CA PRO A 124 10.58 -12.88 -2.91
C PRO A 124 10.14 -13.67 -1.67
N LEU A 125 8.84 -13.69 -1.39
CA LEU A 125 8.30 -14.50 -0.32
C LEU A 125 8.17 -15.95 -0.76
N SER A 126 8.64 -16.88 0.06
CA SER A 126 8.31 -18.29 -0.11
C SER A 126 6.81 -18.53 0.10
N GLY A 127 6.27 -19.63 -0.43
CA GLY A 127 4.87 -20.00 -0.20
C GLY A 127 4.50 -20.09 1.30
N LYS A 128 5.42 -20.60 2.14
CA LYS A 128 5.23 -20.65 3.59
C LYS A 128 5.21 -19.27 4.23
N ASP A 129 6.08 -18.37 3.79
CA ASP A 129 6.14 -17.00 4.32
C ASP A 129 4.89 -16.20 3.89
N ARG A 130 4.41 -16.43 2.66
CA ARG A 130 3.14 -15.85 2.21
C ARG A 130 1.96 -16.35 3.06
N LEU A 131 1.90 -17.64 3.38
CA LEU A 131 0.86 -18.17 4.27
C LEU A 131 0.96 -17.58 5.69
N ARG A 132 2.19 -17.40 6.22
CA ARG A 132 2.43 -16.72 7.49
C ARG A 132 1.93 -15.28 7.46
N LEU A 133 2.21 -14.55 6.39
CA LEU A 133 1.72 -13.19 6.18
C LEU A 133 0.19 -13.15 6.14
N MET A 134 -0.45 -14.03 5.36
CA MET A 134 -1.91 -14.11 5.28
C MET A 134 -2.53 -14.46 6.64
N HIS A 135 -1.93 -15.39 7.39
CA HIS A 135 -2.34 -15.72 8.74
C HIS A 135 -2.31 -14.47 9.65
N ALA A 136 -1.22 -13.69 9.62
CA ALA A 136 -1.11 -12.47 10.41
C ALA A 136 -2.16 -11.41 10.03
N ILE A 137 -2.44 -11.24 8.73
CA ILE A 137 -3.47 -10.31 8.23
C ILE A 137 -4.86 -10.75 8.69
N PHE A 138 -5.26 -12.00 8.45
CA PHE A 138 -6.59 -12.49 8.81
C PHE A 138 -6.83 -12.61 10.31
N ARG A 139 -5.77 -12.73 11.09
CA ARG A 139 -5.85 -12.68 12.55
C ARG A 139 -5.59 -11.30 13.12
N MET A 140 -5.41 -10.30 12.24
CA MET A 140 -5.25 -8.89 12.60
C MET A 140 -4.13 -8.64 13.63
N GLY A 141 -3.01 -9.38 13.52
CA GLY A 141 -1.89 -9.27 14.45
C GLY A 141 -2.16 -9.81 15.85
N SER A 142 -3.17 -10.68 16.04
CA SER A 142 -3.39 -11.35 17.30
C SER A 142 -2.22 -12.29 17.62
N SER A 143 -1.66 -12.18 18.82
CA SER A 143 -0.62 -13.08 19.33
C SER A 143 -1.14 -14.44 19.81
N GLU A 144 -2.46 -14.61 19.88
CA GLU A 144 -3.10 -15.77 20.53
C GLU A 144 -2.86 -17.09 19.83
N GLU A 145 -2.51 -17.09 18.55
CA GLU A 145 -2.30 -18.32 17.77
C GLU A 145 -1.04 -18.24 16.92
N ALA A 146 -0.03 -18.99 17.28
CA ALA A 146 1.19 -19.13 16.49
C ALA A 146 0.89 -19.81 15.13
N PHE A 147 1.47 -19.27 14.06
CA PHE A 147 1.38 -19.90 12.75
C PHE A 147 2.10 -21.25 12.74
N ARG A 148 1.35 -22.34 12.62
CA ARG A 148 1.86 -23.71 12.52
C ARG A 148 1.44 -24.29 11.18
N PHE A 149 2.40 -24.48 10.29
CA PHE A 149 2.14 -25.02 8.96
C PHE A 149 3.27 -25.97 8.52
N ASP A 150 2.87 -27.14 8.05
CA ASP A 150 3.75 -28.11 7.41
C ASP A 150 3.09 -28.63 6.12
N TRP A 151 3.82 -28.61 5.02
CA TRP A 151 3.36 -29.12 3.71
C TRP A 151 2.95 -30.60 3.77
N LYS A 152 3.57 -31.41 4.66
CA LYS A 152 3.26 -32.82 4.84
C LYS A 152 1.86 -33.07 5.39
N LEU A 153 1.28 -32.10 6.08
CA LEU A 153 -0.05 -32.24 6.65
C LEU A 153 -1.16 -32.17 5.60
N LEU A 154 -0.96 -31.48 4.47
CA LEU A 154 -2.01 -31.31 3.47
C LEU A 154 -2.49 -32.64 2.87
N PRO A 155 -1.63 -33.51 2.31
CA PRO A 155 -2.08 -34.77 1.75
C PRO A 155 -2.55 -35.77 2.80
N ALA A 156 -2.00 -35.71 4.03
CA ALA A 156 -2.35 -36.64 5.10
C ALA A 156 -3.72 -36.33 5.73
N THR A 157 -4.15 -35.07 5.76
CA THR A 157 -5.35 -34.64 6.47
C THR A 157 -6.48 -34.18 5.57
N GLY A 158 -6.24 -33.98 4.27
CA GLY A 158 -7.19 -33.39 3.32
C GLY A 158 -7.46 -31.89 3.58
N LEU A 159 -6.71 -31.25 4.49
CA LEU A 159 -6.79 -29.81 4.74
C LEU A 159 -6.23 -29.02 3.56
N SER A 160 -6.77 -27.84 3.34
CA SER A 160 -6.23 -26.86 2.38
C SER A 160 -5.40 -25.80 3.09
N THR A 161 -4.60 -25.05 2.34
CA THR A 161 -3.84 -23.91 2.88
C THR A 161 -4.73 -22.88 3.57
N LYS A 162 -5.99 -22.74 3.14
CA LYS A 162 -6.99 -21.84 3.74
C LYS A 162 -7.28 -22.16 5.20
N ASN A 163 -7.25 -23.42 5.58
CA ASN A 163 -7.52 -23.86 6.96
C ASN A 163 -6.45 -23.34 7.94
N PHE A 164 -5.24 -23.07 7.46
CA PHE A 164 -4.14 -22.56 8.28
C PHE A 164 -4.12 -21.05 8.42
N ILE A 165 -4.80 -20.32 7.55
CA ILE A 165 -4.84 -18.86 7.55
C ILE A 165 -6.15 -18.28 8.06
N ALA A 166 -7.26 -19.00 7.93
CA ALA A 166 -8.59 -18.53 8.32
C ALA A 166 -8.68 -18.28 9.84
N PRO A 167 -9.32 -17.19 10.27
CA PRO A 167 -9.65 -16.98 11.68
C PRO A 167 -10.77 -17.94 12.13
N SER A 168 -10.94 -18.05 13.44
CA SER A 168 -11.94 -18.93 14.04
C SER A 168 -13.39 -18.55 13.72
N SER A 169 -13.64 -17.26 13.46
CA SER A 169 -14.98 -16.76 13.14
C SER A 169 -14.92 -15.47 12.33
N PHE A 170 -15.98 -15.23 11.56
CA PHE A 170 -16.23 -13.99 10.82
C PHE A 170 -17.59 -13.44 11.20
N GLU A 171 -17.68 -12.12 11.41
CA GLU A 171 -18.93 -11.42 11.66
C GLU A 171 -18.98 -10.13 10.85
N PHE A 172 -19.93 -10.03 9.89
CA PHE A 172 -20.11 -8.89 8.98
C PHE A 172 -21.55 -8.32 9.11
N ARG A 173 -22.08 -8.19 10.32
CA ARG A 173 -23.45 -7.71 10.55
C ARG A 173 -23.60 -6.20 10.42
N ASN A 174 -22.51 -5.48 10.53
CA ASN A 174 -22.52 -4.01 10.51
C ASN A 174 -21.81 -3.51 9.25
N GLY A 175 -22.33 -2.47 8.60
CA GLY A 175 -21.71 -1.88 7.41
C GLY A 175 -20.46 -1.03 7.68
N ARG A 176 -20.20 -0.68 8.94
CA ARG A 176 -19.07 0.17 9.32
C ARG A 176 -17.88 -0.59 9.91
N TRP A 177 -18.10 -1.76 10.45
CA TRP A 177 -17.09 -2.60 11.05
C TRP A 177 -17.41 -4.09 10.88
N PHE A 178 -16.41 -4.91 10.96
CA PHE A 178 -16.51 -6.36 10.97
C PHE A 178 -15.68 -6.93 12.12
N ARG A 179 -15.88 -8.20 12.45
CA ARG A 179 -15.10 -8.90 13.46
C ARG A 179 -14.54 -10.19 12.88
N MET A 180 -13.26 -10.44 13.13
CA MET A 180 -12.54 -11.67 12.82
C MET A 180 -11.97 -12.23 14.11
N GLY A 181 -12.44 -13.41 14.54
CA GLY A 181 -12.11 -13.94 15.85
C GLY A 181 -12.57 -12.98 16.95
N LYS A 182 -11.63 -12.49 17.76
CA LYS A 182 -11.90 -11.55 18.85
C LYS A 182 -11.67 -10.07 18.47
N ARG A 183 -11.07 -9.78 17.33
CA ARG A 183 -10.68 -8.42 16.94
C ARG A 183 -11.68 -7.77 16.00
N PHE A 184 -11.78 -6.46 16.12
CA PHE A 184 -12.61 -5.62 15.28
C PHE A 184 -11.77 -5.03 14.15
N GLY A 185 -12.39 -4.85 12.97
CA GLY A 185 -11.78 -4.23 11.81
C GLY A 185 -12.74 -3.30 11.09
N ALA A 186 -12.20 -2.25 10.47
CA ALA A 186 -12.92 -1.37 9.56
C ALA A 186 -12.08 -1.11 8.31
N VAL A 187 -12.74 -1.05 7.17
CA VAL A 187 -12.11 -0.71 5.90
C VAL A 187 -12.62 0.65 5.44
N SER A 188 -11.68 1.52 5.13
CA SER A 188 -11.95 2.82 4.53
C SER A 188 -11.24 2.90 3.18
N PHE A 189 -11.77 3.68 2.26
CA PHE A 189 -11.07 4.03 1.02
C PHE A 189 -10.80 5.54 1.00
N LEU A 190 -9.69 5.91 0.38
CA LEU A 190 -9.35 7.31 0.18
C LEU A 190 -10.02 7.79 -1.12
N SER A 191 -10.94 8.76 -0.99
CA SER A 191 -11.46 9.51 -2.13
C SER A 191 -10.53 10.69 -2.37
N ILE A 192 -9.79 10.68 -3.47
CA ILE A 192 -8.84 11.74 -3.80
C ILE A 192 -9.60 12.86 -4.48
N LEU A 193 -9.65 14.02 -3.84
CA LEU A 193 -10.31 15.24 -4.32
C LEU A 193 -9.29 16.32 -4.70
N ALA A 194 -8.13 16.30 -4.05
CA ALA A 194 -7.04 17.22 -4.34
C ALA A 194 -6.42 16.94 -5.72
N PRO A 195 -6.04 17.98 -6.48
CA PRO A 195 -5.37 17.81 -7.77
C PRO A 195 -3.99 17.16 -7.63
N GLU A 196 -3.32 17.37 -6.50
CA GLU A 196 -2.02 16.82 -6.19
C GLU A 196 -2.03 16.24 -4.76
N LEU A 197 -1.39 15.09 -4.57
CA LEU A 197 -1.20 14.49 -3.27
C LEU A 197 0.23 14.75 -2.77
N ASN A 198 0.34 15.04 -1.48
CA ASN A 198 1.63 15.19 -0.83
C ASN A 198 2.20 13.81 -0.46
N ASP A 199 3.49 13.60 -0.69
CA ASP A 199 4.24 12.38 -0.36
C ASP A 199 4.21 12.06 1.15
N ARG A 200 4.07 13.07 2.01
CA ARG A 200 3.95 12.91 3.47
C ARG A 200 2.67 12.21 3.92
N MET A 201 1.63 12.20 3.10
CA MET A 201 0.36 11.57 3.47
C MET A 201 0.53 10.09 3.84
N LEU A 202 1.25 9.33 3.02
CA LEU A 202 1.51 7.92 3.32
C LEU A 202 2.36 7.75 4.57
N ALA A 203 3.36 8.60 4.77
CA ALA A 203 4.19 8.59 5.97
C ALA A 203 3.35 8.85 7.23
N ASP A 204 2.48 9.87 7.23
CA ASP A 204 1.60 10.18 8.35
C ASP A 204 0.64 9.01 8.68
N PHE A 205 0.11 8.30 7.66
CA PHE A 205 -0.67 7.07 7.91
C PHE A 205 0.17 5.97 8.57
N LEU A 206 1.39 5.77 8.13
CA LEU A 206 2.28 4.72 8.66
C LEU A 206 2.86 5.07 10.04
N ASP A 207 2.79 6.32 10.45
CA ASP A 207 3.22 6.78 11.77
C ASP A 207 2.14 6.65 12.84
N ILE A 208 0.90 6.29 12.45
CA ILE A 208 -0.15 5.96 13.42
C ILE A 208 0.33 4.79 14.31
N GLN A 209 0.26 4.97 15.63
CA GLN A 209 0.70 3.99 16.63
C GLN A 209 -0.38 2.93 16.91
N SER A 210 -0.97 2.38 15.83
CA SER A 210 -1.98 1.32 15.90
C SER A 210 -1.82 0.32 14.76
N SER A 211 -2.52 -0.81 14.86
CA SER A 211 -2.53 -1.82 13.80
C SER A 211 -3.28 -1.29 12.58
N LEU A 212 -2.55 -1.14 11.49
CA LEU A 212 -3.01 -0.54 10.25
C LEU A 212 -2.47 -1.29 9.03
N ILE A 213 -3.30 -1.46 8.02
CA ILE A 213 -2.89 -1.94 6.71
C ILE A 213 -3.31 -0.91 5.67
N VAL A 214 -2.34 -0.41 4.91
CA VAL A 214 -2.59 0.45 3.75
C VAL A 214 -2.31 -0.37 2.49
N SER A 215 -3.27 -0.42 1.59
CA SER A 215 -3.14 -1.12 0.31
C SER A 215 -3.45 -0.19 -0.85
N MET A 216 -2.50 -0.06 -1.76
CA MET A 216 -2.65 0.68 -3.01
C MET A 216 -2.75 -0.35 -4.14
N HIS A 217 -3.94 -0.51 -4.70
CA HIS A 217 -4.17 -1.32 -5.89
C HIS A 217 -3.96 -0.46 -7.12
N ILE A 218 -3.05 -0.86 -7.98
CA ILE A 218 -2.61 -0.06 -9.11
C ILE A 218 -2.75 -0.88 -10.39
N GLN A 219 -3.39 -0.29 -11.38
CA GLN A 219 -3.56 -0.87 -12.71
C GLN A 219 -3.17 0.17 -13.76
N SER A 220 -2.20 -0.15 -14.59
CA SER A 220 -1.87 0.65 -15.77
C SER A 220 -3.00 0.58 -16.79
N ILE A 221 -3.34 1.69 -17.41
CA ILE A 221 -4.28 1.76 -18.51
C ILE A 221 -3.51 1.64 -19.82
N ASP A 222 -4.07 0.95 -20.80
CA ASP A 222 -3.51 0.94 -22.16
C ASP A 222 -3.34 2.37 -22.68
N GLN A 223 -2.19 2.68 -23.26
CA GLN A 223 -1.86 4.04 -23.68
C GLN A 223 -2.87 4.62 -24.68
N ASN A 224 -3.37 3.81 -25.62
CA ASN A 224 -4.37 4.27 -26.57
C ASN A 224 -5.70 4.57 -25.90
N GLU A 225 -6.09 3.75 -24.91
CA GLU A 225 -7.30 3.96 -24.12
C GLU A 225 -7.17 5.21 -23.25
N ALA A 226 -6.01 5.41 -22.59
CA ALA A 226 -5.71 6.61 -21.82
C ALA A 226 -5.83 7.88 -22.69
N ILE A 227 -5.16 7.90 -23.84
CA ILE A 227 -5.24 9.02 -24.78
C ILE A 227 -6.67 9.28 -25.24
N LYS A 228 -7.45 8.22 -25.55
CA LYS A 228 -8.86 8.37 -25.93
C LYS A 228 -9.71 8.95 -24.79
N ALA A 229 -9.48 8.48 -23.55
CA ALA A 229 -10.19 8.96 -22.38
C ALA A 229 -9.93 10.46 -22.13
N ILE A 230 -8.65 10.88 -22.19
CA ILE A 230 -8.28 12.28 -22.00
C ILE A 230 -8.84 13.16 -23.14
N LYS A 231 -8.78 12.72 -24.41
CA LYS A 231 -9.39 13.45 -25.52
C LYS A 231 -10.89 13.64 -25.35
N ARG A 232 -11.62 12.61 -24.87
CA ARG A 232 -13.04 12.75 -24.54
C ARG A 232 -13.27 13.77 -23.45
N LYS A 233 -12.48 13.71 -22.37
CA LYS A 233 -12.57 14.68 -21.26
C LYS A 233 -12.32 16.12 -21.72
N ILE A 234 -11.33 16.35 -22.58
CA ILE A 234 -11.05 17.68 -23.20
C ILE A 234 -12.29 18.13 -23.98
N THR A 235 -12.87 17.25 -24.81
CA THR A 235 -14.06 17.59 -25.60
C THR A 235 -15.26 17.95 -24.69
N ASP A 236 -15.45 17.24 -23.60
CA ASP A 236 -16.53 17.52 -22.64
C ASP A 236 -16.29 18.87 -21.92
N LEU A 237 -15.05 19.14 -21.50
CA LEU A 237 -14.65 20.43 -20.91
C LEU A 237 -14.85 21.60 -21.90
N ASP A 238 -14.47 21.43 -23.17
CA ASP A 238 -14.69 22.45 -24.19
C ASP A 238 -16.18 22.69 -24.44
N ARG A 239 -17.04 21.65 -24.41
CA ARG A 239 -18.50 21.80 -24.46
C ARG A 239 -19.04 22.57 -23.27
N MET A 240 -18.64 22.20 -22.06
CA MET A 240 -19.03 22.93 -20.85
C MET A 240 -18.62 24.40 -20.91
N LYS A 241 -17.42 24.69 -21.39
CA LYS A 241 -16.93 26.05 -21.61
C LYS A 241 -17.85 26.84 -22.56
N ILE A 242 -18.22 26.25 -23.69
CA ILE A 242 -19.12 26.86 -24.67
C ILE A 242 -20.51 27.10 -24.07
N GLU A 243 -21.02 26.18 -23.27
CA GLU A 243 -22.33 26.32 -22.59
C GLU A 243 -22.30 27.47 -21.57
N GLU A 244 -21.26 27.59 -20.77
CA GLU A 244 -21.11 28.69 -19.80
C GLU A 244 -20.94 30.04 -20.52
N GLN A 245 -20.18 30.10 -21.61
CA GLN A 245 -20.09 31.30 -22.44
C GLN A 245 -21.44 31.71 -23.00
N LYS A 246 -22.25 30.78 -23.52
CA LYS A 246 -23.61 31.06 -23.99
C LYS A 246 -24.52 31.60 -22.88
N LYS A 247 -24.40 31.05 -21.64
CA LYS A 247 -25.14 31.54 -20.48
C LYS A 247 -24.73 32.96 -20.10
N ALA A 248 -23.42 33.25 -20.07
CA ALA A 248 -22.88 34.56 -19.76
C ALA A 248 -23.44 35.62 -20.74
N VAL A 249 -23.38 35.36 -22.06
CA VAL A 249 -23.92 36.25 -23.09
C VAL A 249 -25.43 36.48 -22.91
N ARG A 250 -26.22 35.42 -22.64
CA ARG A 250 -27.67 35.56 -22.39
C ARG A 250 -27.98 36.39 -21.15
N SER A 251 -27.08 36.41 -20.18
CA SER A 251 -27.20 37.19 -18.95
C SER A 251 -26.56 38.59 -19.05
N GLY A 252 -26.11 39.02 -20.25
CA GLY A 252 -25.54 40.33 -20.49
C GLY A 252 -24.09 40.47 -19.98
N TYR A 253 -23.39 39.39 -19.70
CA TYR A 253 -21.99 39.36 -19.30
C TYR A 253 -21.06 39.11 -20.52
N ASP A 254 -19.78 39.47 -20.37
CA ASP A 254 -18.78 39.23 -21.39
C ASP A 254 -18.52 37.72 -21.61
N MET A 255 -18.25 37.32 -22.85
CA MET A 255 -17.92 35.95 -23.24
C MET A 255 -16.64 35.43 -22.59
N ASP A 256 -15.76 36.31 -22.12
CA ASP A 256 -14.52 35.92 -21.46
C ASP A 256 -14.66 35.49 -19.99
N ILE A 257 -15.86 35.67 -19.44
CA ILE A 257 -16.15 35.19 -18.06
C ILE A 257 -16.41 33.70 -18.12
N ILE A 258 -15.32 32.93 -17.94
CA ILE A 258 -15.36 31.48 -17.80
C ILE A 258 -15.08 31.13 -16.34
N PRO A 259 -15.80 30.19 -15.73
CA PRO A 259 -15.42 29.67 -14.42
C PRO A 259 -13.95 29.25 -14.41
N SER A 260 -13.17 29.76 -13.44
CA SER A 260 -11.72 29.51 -13.33
C SER A 260 -11.37 28.02 -13.38
N ASP A 261 -12.22 27.19 -12.77
CA ASP A 261 -12.04 25.75 -12.70
C ASP A 261 -12.05 25.08 -14.07
N LEU A 262 -12.95 25.51 -14.98
CA LEU A 262 -13.02 24.97 -16.35
C LEU A 262 -11.79 25.36 -17.18
N ALA A 263 -11.25 26.54 -16.96
CA ALA A 263 -10.03 26.98 -17.66
C ALA A 263 -8.81 26.17 -17.16
N THR A 264 -8.69 25.99 -15.85
CA THR A 264 -7.61 25.23 -15.22
C THR A 264 -7.66 23.76 -15.64
N TYR A 265 -8.78 23.07 -15.46
CA TYR A 265 -8.92 21.66 -15.86
C TYR A 265 -8.73 21.42 -17.35
N GLY A 266 -9.15 22.35 -18.19
CA GLY A 266 -8.91 22.29 -19.63
C GLY A 266 -7.41 22.39 -19.98
N GLY A 267 -6.67 23.24 -19.30
CA GLY A 267 -5.22 23.38 -19.42
C GLY A 267 -4.47 22.13 -18.97
N GLU A 268 -4.79 21.64 -17.77
CA GLU A 268 -4.20 20.43 -17.18
C GLU A 268 -4.45 19.19 -18.06
N ALA A 269 -5.68 18.99 -18.55
CA ALA A 269 -5.99 17.88 -19.44
C ALA A 269 -5.20 17.91 -20.74
N LYS A 270 -4.94 19.10 -21.30
CA LYS A 270 -4.11 19.26 -22.50
C LYS A 270 -2.63 18.99 -22.22
N SER A 271 -2.10 19.44 -21.07
CA SER A 271 -0.74 19.13 -20.62
C SER A 271 -0.57 17.62 -20.42
N LEU A 272 -1.49 16.97 -19.72
CA LEU A 272 -1.49 15.51 -19.51
C LEU A 272 -1.51 14.76 -20.84
N LEU A 273 -2.33 15.20 -21.82
CA LEU A 273 -2.36 14.59 -23.14
C LEU A 273 -0.99 14.69 -23.85
N LYS A 274 -0.32 15.83 -23.73
CA LYS A 274 1.01 16.06 -24.31
C LYS A 274 2.04 15.13 -23.65
N GLU A 275 2.04 15.00 -22.35
CA GLU A 275 2.94 14.11 -21.61
C GLU A 275 2.75 12.64 -21.99
N LEU A 276 1.51 12.16 -22.03
CA LEU A 276 1.19 10.80 -22.49
C LEU A 276 1.65 10.53 -23.93
N GLN A 277 1.64 11.54 -24.81
CA GLN A 277 2.05 11.38 -26.21
C GLN A 277 3.56 11.54 -26.44
N SER A 278 4.25 12.37 -25.63
CA SER A 278 5.64 12.76 -25.89
C SER A 278 6.66 12.01 -25.05
N ARG A 279 6.29 11.57 -23.82
CA ARG A 279 7.23 11.00 -22.84
C ARG A 279 7.04 9.51 -22.58
N ASN A 280 6.13 8.86 -23.27
CA ASN A 280 5.78 7.46 -23.02
C ASN A 280 5.37 7.18 -21.55
N GLU A 281 4.84 8.19 -20.88
CA GLU A 281 4.33 8.07 -19.54
C GLU A 281 3.05 7.22 -19.53
N ARG A 282 2.78 6.56 -18.41
CA ARG A 282 1.61 5.71 -18.25
C ARG A 282 0.59 6.36 -17.32
N MET A 283 -0.67 6.12 -17.61
CA MET A 283 -1.78 6.48 -16.73
C MET A 283 -2.19 5.27 -15.90
N PHE A 284 -2.41 5.50 -14.62
CA PHE A 284 -2.78 4.45 -13.68
C PHE A 284 -4.13 4.72 -13.04
N LEU A 285 -4.90 3.65 -12.84
CA LEU A 285 -6.02 3.63 -11.91
C LEU A 285 -5.50 3.19 -10.55
N VAL A 286 -5.75 4.00 -9.54
CA VAL A 286 -5.30 3.73 -8.17
C VAL A 286 -6.50 3.66 -7.24
N THR A 287 -6.57 2.57 -6.46
CA THR A 287 -7.53 2.43 -5.35
C THR A 287 -6.72 2.33 -4.07
N PHE A 288 -6.97 3.25 -3.16
CA PHE A 288 -6.28 3.34 -1.88
C PHE A 288 -7.20 2.87 -0.76
N LEU A 289 -6.87 1.74 -0.14
CA LEU A 289 -7.65 1.14 0.94
C LEU A 289 -6.86 1.21 2.25
N ILE A 290 -7.57 1.51 3.32
CA ILE A 290 -7.02 1.58 4.68
C ILE A 290 -7.84 0.63 5.56
N VAL A 291 -7.16 -0.32 6.21
CA VAL A 291 -7.77 -1.24 7.17
C VAL A 291 -7.24 -0.92 8.55
N ASN A 292 -8.10 -0.43 9.42
CA ASN A 292 -7.81 -0.27 10.84
C ASN A 292 -8.28 -1.51 11.60
N THR A 293 -7.52 -1.92 12.62
CA THR A 293 -7.90 -3.06 13.46
C THR A 293 -7.69 -2.72 14.95
N GLY A 294 -8.58 -3.21 15.81
CA GLY A 294 -8.54 -2.95 17.24
C GLY A 294 -9.04 -4.11 18.07
N GLU A 295 -8.69 -4.14 19.36
CA GLU A 295 -9.19 -5.14 20.32
C GLU A 295 -10.61 -4.82 20.78
N THR A 296 -10.91 -3.53 20.84
CA THR A 296 -12.23 -3.03 21.20
C THR A 296 -12.80 -2.17 20.07
N LYS A 297 -14.12 -2.08 20.03
CA LYS A 297 -14.81 -1.20 19.07
C LYS A 297 -14.43 0.27 19.25
N GLN A 298 -14.28 0.72 20.50
CA GLN A 298 -13.89 2.10 20.82
C GLN A 298 -12.49 2.43 20.30
N GLN A 299 -11.53 1.53 20.47
CA GLN A 299 -10.18 1.67 19.90
C GLN A 299 -10.24 1.78 18.38
N LEU A 300 -10.97 0.86 17.73
CA LEU A 300 -11.15 0.89 16.27
C LEU A 300 -11.71 2.22 15.77
N GLU A 301 -12.75 2.75 16.45
CA GLU A 301 -13.37 4.04 16.09
C GLU A 301 -12.39 5.20 16.24
N ASN A 302 -11.58 5.22 17.30
CA ASN A 302 -10.55 6.23 17.52
C ASN A 302 -9.46 6.16 16.42
N ASP A 303 -8.96 4.97 16.10
CA ASP A 303 -7.92 4.78 15.08
C ASP A 303 -8.44 5.13 13.67
N ALA A 304 -9.68 4.78 13.36
CA ALA A 304 -10.33 5.17 12.11
C ALA A 304 -10.54 6.70 12.03
N PHE A 305 -10.85 7.35 13.14
CA PHE A 305 -10.97 8.81 13.21
C PHE A 305 -9.62 9.50 12.97
N GLN A 306 -8.53 8.98 13.54
CA GLN A 306 -7.18 9.51 13.26
C GLN A 306 -6.83 9.37 11.78
N ALA A 307 -7.11 8.21 11.17
CA ALA A 307 -6.88 8.00 9.73
C ALA A 307 -7.70 8.99 8.88
N ALA A 308 -8.97 9.23 9.24
CA ALA A 308 -9.80 10.22 8.58
C ALA A 308 -9.24 11.64 8.70
N GLY A 309 -8.70 12.02 9.87
CA GLY A 309 -8.06 13.31 10.09
C GLY A 309 -6.82 13.52 9.19
N ILE A 310 -6.00 12.49 9.02
CA ILE A 310 -4.86 12.53 8.08
C ILE A 310 -5.37 12.70 6.65
N ALA A 311 -6.37 11.92 6.23
CA ALA A 311 -6.96 12.05 4.91
C ALA A 311 -7.46 13.48 4.65
N GLN A 312 -8.15 14.10 5.60
CA GLN A 312 -8.65 15.48 5.49
C GLN A 312 -7.53 16.53 5.43
N LYS A 313 -6.40 16.27 6.07
CA LYS A 313 -5.25 17.21 6.07
C LYS A 313 -4.61 17.34 4.67
N TYR A 314 -4.65 16.28 3.87
CA TYR A 314 -3.95 16.20 2.58
C TYR A 314 -4.87 16.19 1.36
N ASN A 315 -6.20 16.25 1.55
CA ASN A 315 -7.17 16.04 0.47
C ASN A 315 -8.08 17.27 0.24
#